data_2a5aa50add6c63aa87fc5e95c788a98b
#
_entry.id   2a5aa50add6c63aa87fc5e95c788a98b
#
_cell.length_a   1.000
_cell.length_b   1.000
_cell.length_c   1.000
_cell.angle_alpha   90.00
_cell.angle_beta   90.00
_cell.angle_gamma   90.00
#
_symmetry.space_group_name_H-M   'P 1'
#
loop_
_entity.id
_entity.type
_entity.pdbx_description
1 polymer ?
#
loop_
_entity_poly.entity_id
_entity_poly.type
_entity_poly.pdbx_seq_one_letter_code
_entity_poly.pdbx_strand_id
1 'polypeptide(L)'
;MKHRITALCVLSLTLLLTGCVQYKWVKPGVSDAEMNKKLTECEAQELIDLPPDNVVTGSDSEKTDLKNKKKDISTSYTVEDANEYRRDTLVDSCMFKSGWDKIEVQ
;
A
#
# COMPACT_ATOMS: atom_id res chain seq x y z
N MET A 1 -44.95 10.55 -1.84
CA MET A 1 -43.91 10.40 -0.83
C MET A 1 -43.09 9.09 -0.98
N LYS A 2 -43.72 7.96 -1.28
CA LYS A 2 -43.00 6.68 -1.45
C LYS A 2 -41.94 6.70 -2.59
N HIS A 3 -42.22 7.34 -3.70
CA HIS A 3 -41.31 7.43 -4.84
C HIS A 3 -40.09 8.35 -4.61
N ARG A 4 -40.19 9.31 -3.71
CA ARG A 4 -39.06 10.20 -3.37
C ARG A 4 -38.03 9.55 -2.45
N ILE A 5 -38.51 8.66 -1.56
CA ILE A 5 -37.65 7.91 -0.63
C ILE A 5 -36.89 6.82 -1.39
N THR A 6 -37.57 6.14 -2.33
CA THR A 6 -36.90 5.13 -3.18
C THR A 6 -35.83 5.74 -4.10
N ALA A 7 -36.09 6.91 -4.66
CA ALA A 7 -35.11 7.63 -5.48
C ALA A 7 -33.87 8.07 -4.68
N LEU A 8 -34.07 8.51 -3.43
CA LEU A 8 -32.98 8.88 -2.52
C LEU A 8 -32.14 7.66 -2.10
N CYS A 9 -32.76 6.52 -1.84
CA CYS A 9 -32.05 5.28 -1.50
C CYS A 9 -31.24 4.73 -2.67
N VAL A 10 -31.76 4.82 -3.90
CA VAL A 10 -31.02 4.39 -5.11
C VAL A 10 -29.85 5.31 -5.38
N LEU A 11 -30.01 6.63 -5.17
CA LEU A 11 -28.91 7.58 -5.37
C LEU A 11 -27.79 7.42 -4.33
N SER A 12 -28.13 7.06 -3.08
CA SER A 12 -27.12 6.81 -2.05
C SER A 12 -26.36 5.48 -2.24
N LEU A 13 -26.99 4.50 -2.88
CA LEU A 13 -26.36 3.19 -3.14
C LEU A 13 -25.35 3.26 -4.30
N THR A 14 -25.52 4.18 -5.25
CA THR A 14 -24.58 4.36 -6.36
C THR A 14 -23.27 5.05 -5.98
N LEU A 15 -23.23 5.76 -4.86
CA LEU A 15 -22.02 6.44 -4.35
C LEU A 15 -21.02 5.51 -3.67
N LEU A 16 -21.40 4.26 -3.38
CA LEU A 16 -20.54 3.28 -2.70
C LEU A 16 -19.70 2.43 -3.67
N LEU A 17 -19.82 2.66 -4.98
CA LEU A 17 -19.09 1.91 -6.02
C LEU A 17 -17.81 2.60 -6.48
N THR A 18 -17.18 3.42 -5.63
CA THR A 18 -15.80 3.86 -5.88
C THR A 18 -14.87 2.67 -5.64
N GLY A 19 -14.74 1.80 -6.65
CA GLY A 19 -13.82 0.68 -6.62
C GLY A 19 -12.38 1.19 -6.50
N CYS A 20 -11.58 0.53 -5.67
CA CYS A 20 -10.14 0.79 -5.62
C CYS A 20 -9.54 0.50 -6.99
N VAL A 21 -8.76 1.45 -7.49
CA VAL A 21 -7.95 1.25 -8.69
C VAL A 21 -6.88 0.21 -8.36
N GLN A 22 -6.83 -0.86 -9.14
CA GLN A 22 -5.80 -1.90 -9.03
C GLN A 22 -4.96 -1.93 -10.28
N TYR A 23 -3.69 -2.29 -10.14
CA TYR A 23 -2.77 -2.45 -11.25
C TYR A 23 -2.36 -3.91 -11.40
N LYS A 24 -2.18 -4.34 -12.65
CA LYS A 24 -1.72 -5.68 -13.00
C LYS A 24 -0.59 -5.61 -14.02
N TRP A 25 0.43 -6.43 -13.83
CA TRP A 25 1.47 -6.64 -14.81
C TRP A 25 1.02 -7.63 -15.88
N VAL A 26 1.23 -7.28 -17.15
CA VAL A 26 0.87 -8.09 -18.29
C VAL A 26 2.01 -8.16 -19.30
N LYS A 27 2.13 -9.31 -19.95
CA LYS A 27 3.05 -9.52 -21.08
C LYS A 27 2.42 -10.51 -22.04
N PRO A 28 2.31 -10.21 -23.35
CA PRO A 28 1.72 -11.12 -24.32
C PRO A 28 2.41 -12.48 -24.33
N GLY A 29 1.61 -13.56 -24.30
CA GLY A 29 2.11 -14.94 -24.37
C GLY A 29 2.78 -15.48 -23.11
N VAL A 30 2.70 -14.77 -21.98
CA VAL A 30 3.33 -15.14 -20.72
C VAL A 30 2.27 -15.33 -19.63
N SER A 31 2.43 -16.38 -18.82
CA SER A 31 1.48 -16.73 -17.75
C SER A 31 1.62 -15.86 -16.50
N ASP A 32 0.57 -15.86 -15.68
CA ASP A 32 0.61 -15.18 -14.36
C ASP A 32 1.67 -15.81 -13.43
N ALA A 33 1.97 -17.09 -13.57
CA ALA A 33 3.03 -17.75 -12.80
C ALA A 33 4.43 -17.21 -13.15
N GLU A 34 4.68 -16.93 -14.42
CA GLU A 34 5.94 -16.31 -14.87
C GLU A 34 6.01 -14.84 -14.45
N MET A 35 4.88 -14.13 -14.47
CA MET A 35 4.77 -12.79 -13.95
C MET A 35 5.19 -12.74 -12.47
N ASN A 36 4.64 -13.62 -11.63
CA ASN A 36 4.97 -13.69 -10.21
C ASN A 36 6.45 -14.00 -9.97
N LYS A 37 7.04 -14.90 -10.75
CA LYS A 37 8.48 -15.21 -10.66
C LYS A 37 9.33 -13.99 -10.98
N LYS A 38 9.00 -13.28 -12.07
CA LYS A 38 9.77 -12.10 -12.47
C LYS A 38 9.61 -10.95 -11.49
N LEU A 39 8.40 -10.72 -10.99
CA LEU A 39 8.14 -9.70 -9.98
C LEU A 39 8.95 -9.98 -8.70
N THR A 40 8.92 -11.23 -8.22
CA THR A 40 9.70 -11.64 -7.05
C THR A 40 11.20 -11.47 -7.27
N GLU A 41 11.70 -11.77 -8.47
CA GLU A 41 13.11 -11.55 -8.82
C GLU A 41 13.48 -10.06 -8.79
N CYS A 42 12.64 -9.19 -9.38
CA CYS A 42 12.85 -7.75 -9.34
C CYS A 42 12.79 -7.20 -7.91
N GLU A 43 11.81 -7.61 -7.12
CA GLU A 43 11.67 -7.19 -5.72
C GLU A 43 12.87 -7.63 -4.87
N ALA A 44 13.33 -8.88 -5.03
CA ALA A 44 14.49 -9.39 -4.31
C ALA A 44 15.77 -8.65 -4.68
N GLN A 45 15.96 -8.33 -5.95
CA GLN A 45 17.13 -7.56 -6.40
C GLN A 45 17.13 -6.15 -5.82
N GLU A 46 15.98 -5.47 -5.84
CA GLU A 46 15.89 -4.11 -5.35
C GLU A 46 15.98 -4.01 -3.80
N LEU A 47 15.63 -5.08 -3.08
CA LEU A 47 15.90 -5.18 -1.64
C LEU A 47 17.40 -5.28 -1.33
N ILE A 48 18.19 -5.87 -2.23
CA ILE A 48 19.65 -5.94 -2.11
C ILE A 48 20.26 -4.59 -2.45
N ASP A 49 19.81 -3.97 -3.54
CA ASP A 49 20.39 -2.72 -4.07
C ASP A 49 19.98 -1.50 -3.22
N LEU A 50 18.78 -1.51 -2.69
CA LEU A 50 18.21 -0.46 -1.84
C LEU A 50 17.48 -1.07 -0.63
N PRO A 51 18.22 -1.51 0.40
CA PRO A 51 17.63 -2.12 1.59
C PRO A 51 16.75 -1.13 2.35
N PRO A 52 15.84 -1.62 3.23
CA PRO A 52 15.02 -0.78 4.09
C PRO A 52 15.88 0.18 4.93
N ASP A 53 15.46 1.44 4.96
CA ASP A 53 16.03 2.49 5.82
C ASP A 53 14.94 2.98 6.78
N ASN A 54 14.84 2.34 7.91
CA ASN A 54 13.82 2.61 8.90
C ASN A 54 14.11 3.89 9.67
N VAL A 55 13.27 4.90 9.48
CA VAL A 55 13.34 6.19 10.15
C VAL A 55 12.17 6.40 11.08
N VAL A 56 12.41 7.07 12.21
CA VAL A 56 11.35 7.47 13.11
C VAL A 56 10.72 8.75 12.60
N THR A 57 9.43 8.68 12.22
CA THR A 57 8.67 9.81 11.67
C THR A 57 7.77 10.48 12.70
N GLY A 58 7.51 9.81 13.83
CA GLY A 58 6.70 10.36 14.91
C GLY A 58 6.92 9.63 16.22
N SER A 59 6.62 10.32 17.32
CA SER A 59 6.60 9.73 18.66
C SER A 59 5.42 10.26 19.44
N ASP A 60 4.63 9.36 20.03
CA ASP A 60 3.55 9.68 20.94
C ASP A 60 3.94 9.24 22.36
N SER A 61 3.84 10.16 23.31
CA SER A 61 4.08 9.88 24.71
C SER A 61 2.78 10.06 25.50
N GLU A 62 2.29 9.00 26.08
CA GLU A 62 1.13 9.05 26.96
C GLU A 62 1.59 9.04 28.41
N LYS A 63 1.20 10.09 29.14
CA LYS A 63 1.41 10.18 30.58
C LYS A 63 0.11 9.82 31.29
N THR A 64 0.02 8.63 31.81
CA THR A 64 -1.10 8.25 32.64
C THR A 64 -0.84 8.69 34.09
N ASP A 65 -1.53 9.73 34.53
CA ASP A 65 -1.55 10.15 35.92
C ASP A 65 -2.47 9.21 36.72
N LEU A 66 -1.95 8.08 37.14
CA LEU A 66 -2.62 7.25 38.11
C LEU A 66 -2.39 7.84 39.51
N LYS A 67 -3.46 8.06 40.24
CA LYS A 67 -3.45 8.57 41.64
C LYS A 67 -2.60 7.75 42.61
N ASN A 68 -1.95 6.73 42.18
CA ASN A 68 -1.09 5.81 42.91
C ASN A 68 0.32 5.76 42.34
N LYS A 69 1.12 6.80 42.60
CA LYS A 69 2.60 6.80 42.68
C LYS A 69 3.45 6.04 41.65
N LYS A 70 2.93 5.50 40.58
CA LYS A 70 3.71 4.96 39.45
C LYS A 70 3.45 5.79 38.19
N LYS A 71 4.42 6.57 37.81
CA LYS A 71 4.47 7.22 36.49
C LYS A 71 4.88 6.14 35.47
N ASP A 72 3.92 5.51 34.84
CA ASP A 72 4.19 4.74 33.63
C ASP A 72 4.16 5.72 32.44
N ILE A 73 5.32 5.97 31.89
CA ILE A 73 5.46 6.71 30.64
C ILE A 73 5.60 5.65 29.55
N SER A 74 4.56 5.46 28.74
CA SER A 74 4.67 4.68 27.52
C SER A 74 4.95 5.63 26.36
N THR A 75 6.01 5.34 25.60
CA THR A 75 6.34 6.04 24.36
C THR A 75 6.23 5.09 23.20
N SER A 76 5.40 5.42 22.23
CA SER A 76 5.31 4.71 20.97
C SER A 76 5.97 5.51 19.86
N TYR A 77 6.64 4.81 18.95
CA TYR A 77 7.30 5.40 17.80
C TYR A 77 6.65 4.92 16.52
N THR A 78 6.43 5.84 15.57
CA THR A 78 6.07 5.49 14.20
C THR A 78 7.36 5.35 13.40
N VAL A 79 7.55 4.20 12.79
CA VAL A 79 8.73 3.87 11.98
C VAL A 79 8.29 3.65 10.54
N GLU A 80 8.94 4.32 9.62
CA GLU A 80 8.69 4.19 8.18
C GLU A 80 9.99 3.86 7.45
N ASP A 81 9.88 3.09 6.37
CA ASP A 81 11.01 2.82 5.48
C ASP A 81 11.17 3.97 4.48
N ALA A 82 12.20 4.78 4.67
CA ALA A 82 12.49 5.92 3.80
C ALA A 82 12.81 5.52 2.35
N ASN A 83 13.17 4.26 2.10
CA ASN A 83 13.52 3.75 0.79
C ASN A 83 12.35 3.05 0.07
N GLU A 84 11.21 2.83 0.73
CA GLU A 84 10.10 2.05 0.18
C GLU A 84 9.65 2.57 -1.20
N TYR A 85 9.31 3.85 -1.29
CA TYR A 85 8.84 4.45 -2.55
C TYR A 85 9.88 4.37 -3.68
N ARG A 86 11.15 4.61 -3.37
CA ARG A 86 12.24 4.52 -4.34
C ARG A 86 12.46 3.10 -4.80
N ARG A 87 12.40 2.15 -3.88
CA ARG A 87 12.50 0.72 -4.18
C ARG A 87 11.35 0.25 -5.07
N ASP A 88 10.11 0.64 -4.79
CA ASP A 88 8.96 0.31 -5.63
C ASP A 88 9.13 0.84 -7.07
N THR A 89 9.64 2.05 -7.23
CA THR A 89 9.95 2.63 -8.53
C THR A 89 11.03 1.81 -9.28
N LEU A 90 12.02 1.30 -8.58
CA LEU A 90 13.07 0.45 -9.17
C LEU A 90 12.53 -0.93 -9.55
N VAL A 91 11.62 -1.50 -8.77
CA VAL A 91 10.90 -2.73 -9.12
C VAL A 91 10.09 -2.54 -10.40
N ASP A 92 9.33 -1.46 -10.50
CA ASP A 92 8.59 -1.10 -11.71
C ASP A 92 9.54 -0.98 -12.92
N SER A 93 10.67 -0.30 -12.77
CA SER A 93 11.70 -0.19 -13.82
C SER A 93 12.24 -1.55 -14.25
N CYS A 94 12.51 -2.44 -13.30
CA CYS A 94 12.94 -3.81 -13.55
C CYS A 94 11.92 -4.59 -14.39
N MET A 95 10.64 -4.47 -14.05
CA MET A 95 9.54 -5.13 -14.78
C MET A 95 9.40 -4.56 -16.19
N PHE A 96 9.41 -3.25 -16.38
CA PHE A 96 9.36 -2.61 -17.71
C PHE A 96 10.54 -3.02 -18.60
N LYS A 97 11.75 -3.05 -18.07
CA LYS A 97 12.94 -3.51 -18.81
C LYS A 97 12.85 -4.97 -19.23
N SER A 98 12.10 -5.77 -18.49
CA SER A 98 11.84 -7.18 -18.81
C SER A 98 10.69 -7.39 -19.79
N GLY A 99 10.09 -6.32 -20.31
CA GLY A 99 9.02 -6.35 -21.32
C GLY A 99 7.61 -6.51 -20.76
N TRP A 100 7.41 -6.28 -19.46
CA TRP A 100 6.09 -6.26 -18.85
C TRP A 100 5.49 -4.86 -18.89
N ASP A 101 4.18 -4.79 -19.07
CA ASP A 101 3.40 -3.56 -19.00
C ASP A 101 2.49 -3.56 -17.78
N LYS A 102 2.30 -2.40 -17.18
CA LYS A 102 1.43 -2.22 -16.02
C LYS A 102 0.11 -1.61 -16.47
N ILE A 103 -0.97 -2.34 -16.31
CA ILE A 103 -2.31 -1.90 -16.70
C ILE A 103 -3.20 -1.69 -15.48
N GLU A 104 -4.12 -0.75 -15.60
CA GLU A 104 -5.18 -0.53 -14.63
C GLU A 104 -6.30 -1.55 -14.84
N VAL A 105 -6.73 -2.20 -13.76
CA VAL A 105 -7.87 -3.13 -13.74
C VAL A 105 -8.89 -2.66 -12.70
N GLN A 106 -10.16 -2.74 -13.09
CA GLN A 106 -11.28 -2.39 -12.22
C GLN A 106 -11.99 -3.64 -11.74
#